data_9508f2ba813906275b65674f07002faf
#
_entry.id   9508f2ba813906275b65674f07002faf
#
_cell.length_a   1.000
_cell.length_b   1.000
_cell.length_c   1.000
_cell.angle_alpha   90.00
_cell.angle_beta   90.00
_cell.angle_gamma   90.00
#
_symmetry.space_group_name_H-M   'P 1'
#
loop_
_entity.id
_entity.type
_entity.pdbx_description
1 polymer ?
#
loop_
_entity_poly.entity_id
_entity_poly.type
_entity_poly.pdbx_seq_one_letter_code
_entity_poly.pdbx_strand_id
1 'polypeptide(L)' 'MSKTKNDIPAIEVGKPIKIEAASREECADQIAELCKQADGMTREGGFIEYEHTAEGEDKFWAVITFVKQ' A
#
# COMPACT_ATOMS: atom_id res chain seq x y z
N MET A 1 -4.01 -24.00 -0.49
CA MET A 1 -4.79 -22.96 -0.14
C MET A 1 -4.68 -21.83 -1.10
N SER A 2 -5.71 -21.19 -1.30
CA SER A 2 -5.67 -20.21 -2.30
C SER A 2 -5.06 -18.94 -1.78
N LYS A 3 -4.35 -18.31 -2.68
CA LYS A 3 -3.75 -17.09 -2.43
C LYS A 3 -4.67 -16.02 -2.79
N THR A 4 -4.88 -15.09 -1.96
CA THR A 4 -5.70 -13.98 -2.34
C THR A 4 -4.91 -13.13 -3.27
N LYS A 5 -5.56 -12.53 -4.21
CA LYS A 5 -4.88 -11.66 -5.08
C LYS A 5 -4.44 -10.42 -4.37
N ASN A 6 -4.98 -10.14 -3.24
CA ASN A 6 -4.52 -9.02 -2.45
C ASN A 6 -3.62 -9.51 -1.37
N ASP A 7 -2.44 -9.84 -1.77
CA ASP A 7 -1.48 -10.38 -0.86
C ASP A 7 -0.83 -9.25 -0.10
N ILE A 8 -1.58 -8.66 0.81
CA ILE A 8 -1.12 -7.49 1.53
C ILE A 8 -0.15 -7.89 2.61
N PRO A 9 1.01 -7.24 2.69
CA PRO A 9 2.01 -7.61 3.69
C PRO A 9 1.51 -7.37 5.10
N ALA A 10 2.04 -8.13 6.04
CA ALA A 10 1.73 -7.92 7.42
C ALA A 10 2.29 -6.59 7.88
N ILE A 11 1.55 -5.93 8.75
CA ILE A 11 1.96 -4.63 9.26
C ILE A 11 2.97 -4.81 10.38
N GLU A 12 4.09 -4.12 10.25
CA GLU A 12 5.08 -4.05 11.32
C GLU A 12 5.25 -2.61 11.70
N VAL A 13 5.12 -2.33 12.98
CA VAL A 13 5.18 -0.97 13.48
C VAL A 13 6.53 -0.35 13.19
N GLY A 14 6.52 0.83 12.60
CA GLY A 14 7.73 1.57 12.31
C GLY A 14 8.47 1.14 11.06
N LYS A 15 7.95 0.16 10.32
CA LYS A 15 8.60 -0.28 9.10
C LYS A 15 7.81 0.13 7.89
N PRO A 16 8.47 0.66 6.86
CA PRO A 16 7.76 1.08 5.66
C PRO A 16 7.23 -0.12 4.88
N ILE A 17 6.04 0.04 4.35
CA ILE A 17 5.40 -0.97 3.53
C ILE A 17 5.19 -0.37 2.16
N LYS A 18 5.68 -1.04 1.13
CA LYS A 18 5.50 -0.56 -0.23
C LYS A 18 4.34 -1.29 -0.88
N ILE A 19 3.45 -0.52 -1.48
CA ILE A 19 2.29 -1.04 -2.19
C ILE A 19 2.42 -0.64 -3.64
N GLU A 20 2.19 -1.59 -4.53
CA GLU A 20 2.22 -1.32 -5.96
C GLU A 20 0.94 -1.85 -6.59
N ALA A 21 0.45 -1.13 -7.57
CA ALA A 21 -0.77 -1.54 -8.25
C ALA A 21 -0.77 -0.98 -9.67
N ALA A 22 -1.61 -1.57 -10.50
CA ALA A 22 -1.72 -1.14 -11.89
C ALA A 22 -2.65 0.06 -12.04
N SER A 23 -3.43 0.38 -11.02
CA SER A 23 -4.33 1.53 -11.09
C SER A 23 -4.32 2.23 -9.75
N ARG A 24 -4.69 3.50 -9.80
CA ARG A 24 -4.77 4.30 -8.57
C ARG A 24 -5.82 3.73 -7.63
N GLU A 25 -6.91 3.23 -8.17
CA GLU A 25 -7.98 2.68 -7.34
C GLU A 25 -7.52 1.45 -6.59
N GLU A 26 -6.79 0.57 -7.26
CA GLU A 26 -6.26 -0.60 -6.59
C GLU A 26 -5.28 -0.23 -5.50
N CYS A 27 -4.44 0.76 -5.79
CA CYS A 27 -3.49 1.20 -4.79
C CYS A 27 -4.22 1.76 -3.57
N ALA A 28 -5.24 2.57 -3.80
CA ALA A 28 -6.02 3.14 -2.70
C ALA A 28 -6.74 2.06 -1.91
N ASP A 29 -7.25 1.05 -2.60
CA ASP A 29 -7.92 -0.05 -1.90
C ASP A 29 -6.98 -0.80 -0.98
N GLN A 30 -5.76 -1.03 -1.44
CA GLN A 30 -4.78 -1.71 -0.61
C GLN A 30 -4.39 -0.86 0.59
N ILE A 31 -4.26 0.44 0.40
CA ILE A 31 -3.97 1.33 1.52
C ILE A 31 -5.11 1.30 2.53
N ALA A 32 -6.35 1.29 2.06
CA ALA A 32 -7.50 1.24 2.96
C ALA A 32 -7.51 -0.06 3.76
N GLU A 33 -7.15 -1.15 3.11
CA GLU A 33 -7.09 -2.44 3.80
C GLU A 33 -6.03 -2.43 4.90
N LEU A 34 -4.87 -1.85 4.59
CA LEU A 34 -3.84 -1.74 5.60
C LEU A 34 -4.29 -0.86 6.76
N CYS A 35 -4.99 0.22 6.47
CA CYS A 35 -5.47 1.09 7.53
C CYS A 35 -6.45 0.37 8.44
N LYS A 36 -7.26 -0.52 7.89
CA LYS A 36 -8.16 -1.31 8.71
C LYS A 36 -7.40 -2.23 9.65
N GLN A 37 -6.34 -2.85 9.14
CA GLN A 37 -5.55 -3.74 9.96
C GLN A 37 -4.75 -3.00 11.01
N ALA A 38 -4.47 -1.74 10.75
CA ALA A 38 -3.65 -0.93 11.65
C ALA A 38 -4.50 -0.08 12.59
N ASP A 39 -5.64 -0.63 12.99
CA ASP A 39 -6.52 0.08 13.87
C ASP A 39 -5.79 0.50 15.15
N GLY A 40 -5.90 1.76 15.53
CA GLY A 40 -5.21 2.26 16.70
C GLY A 40 -3.81 2.77 16.44
N MET A 41 -3.37 2.74 15.19
CA MET A 41 -2.06 3.25 14.84
C MET A 41 -2.16 4.52 14.03
N THR A 42 -1.08 5.29 14.01
CA THR A 42 -1.00 6.50 13.22
C THR A 42 -0.27 6.19 11.93
N ARG A 43 -0.81 6.70 10.83
CA ARG A 43 -0.23 6.46 9.52
C ARG A 43 0.69 7.61 9.13
N GLU A 44 1.83 7.27 8.58
CA GLU A 44 2.75 8.23 8.00
C GLU A 44 2.99 7.87 6.56
N GLY A 45 2.91 8.85 5.66
CA GLY A 45 3.08 8.61 4.25
C GLY A 45 1.83 8.07 3.62
N GLY A 46 2.00 7.19 2.64
CA GLY A 46 0.86 6.59 1.98
C GLY A 46 0.31 7.43 0.84
N PHE A 47 1.13 8.30 0.29
CA PHE A 47 0.72 9.09 -0.87
C PHE A 47 0.98 8.29 -2.12
N ILE A 48 0.00 8.25 -3.01
CA ILE A 48 0.12 7.45 -4.22
C ILE A 48 0.94 8.21 -5.24
N GLU A 49 2.00 7.54 -5.71
CA GLU A 49 2.86 8.08 -6.75
C GLU A 49 2.53 7.40 -8.07
N TYR A 50 2.81 8.09 -9.15
CA TYR A 50 2.52 7.60 -10.48
C TYR A 50 3.78 7.61 -11.32
N GLU A 51 3.97 6.55 -12.06
CA GLU A 51 5.11 6.45 -12.96
C GLU A 51 4.67 5.78 -14.24
N HIS A 52 5.08 6.35 -15.37
CA HIS A 52 4.82 5.76 -16.67
C HIS A 52 6.11 5.11 -17.15
N THR A 53 6.10 3.80 -17.32
CA THR A 53 7.32 3.09 -17.67
C THR A 53 7.64 3.25 -19.14
N ALA A 54 8.88 2.94 -19.49
CA ALA A 54 9.33 3.00 -20.88
C ALA A 54 8.57 2.04 -21.77
N GLU A 55 8.05 0.97 -21.20
CA GLU A 55 7.25 0.01 -21.96
C GLU A 55 5.82 0.45 -22.16
N GLY A 56 5.45 1.61 -21.66
CA GLY A 56 4.11 2.12 -21.84
C GLY A 56 3.13 1.69 -20.79
N GLU A 57 3.59 1.20 -19.67
CA GLU A 57 2.72 0.77 -18.59
C GLU A 57 2.64 1.82 -17.51
N ASP A 58 1.47 1.92 -16.89
CA ASP A 58 1.28 2.81 -15.77
C ASP A 58 1.53 2.05 -14.48
N LYS A 59 2.26 2.66 -13.58
CA LYS A 59 2.49 2.08 -12.27
C LYS A 59 2.08 3.07 -11.21
N PHE A 60 1.40 2.58 -10.22
CA PHE A 60 1.03 3.38 -9.05
C PHE A 60 1.60 2.70 -7.83
N TRP A 61 2.18 3.47 -6.94
CA TRP A 61 2.79 2.89 -5.76
C TRP A 61 2.75 3.89 -4.61
N ALA A 62 2.93 3.36 -3.42
CA ALA A 62 2.93 4.18 -2.22
C ALA A 62 3.78 3.50 -1.17
N VAL A 63 4.39 4.29 -0.31
CA VAL A 63 5.11 3.78 0.84
C VAL A 63 4.42 4.33 2.06
N ILE A 64 4.02 3.43 2.95
CA ILE A 64 3.25 3.81 4.13
C ILE A 64 3.86 3.17 5.35
N THR A 65 3.92 3.92 6.44
CA THR A 65 4.46 3.44 7.70
C THR A 65 3.41 3.65 8.78
N PHE A 66 3.23 2.65 9.62
CA PHE A 66 2.32 2.76 10.75
C PHE A 66 3.13 2.80 12.03
N VAL A 67 2.77 3.74 12.89
CA VAL A 67 3.45 3.88 14.17
C VAL A 67 2.43 3.86 15.28
N LYS A 68 2.86 3.47 16.44
CA LYS A 68 1.97 3.44 17.58
C LYS A 68 1.69 4.84 18.06
N GLN A 69 0.49 5.04 18.53
CA GLN A 69 0.12 6.31 19.12
C GLN A 69 0.64 6.43 20.53
#